data_ac6bd55997e9e57ea39fd00e05630dd6
#
_entry.id   ac6bd55997e9e57ea39fd00e05630dd6
#
_cell.length_a   1.000
_cell.length_b   1.000
_cell.length_c   1.000
_cell.angle_alpha   90.00
_cell.angle_beta   90.00
_cell.angle_gamma   90.00
#
_symmetry.space_group_name_H-M   'P 1'
#
loop_
_entity.id
_entity.type
_entity.pdbx_description
1 polymer ?
#
loop_
_entity_poly.entity_id
_entity_poly.type
_entity_poly.pdbx_seq_one_letter_code
_entity_poly.pdbx_strand_id
1 'polypeptide(L)'
;LHSIITVTKPEVETDTAAAYSAQNIRSMDEGFELEEPALLGQIQEFDEMTTNHIQPIFPQLVVQQIHNTLVARQLLPKGPSNFELVFHFFGYEDDTPEMRELRLLQANLVGPAGYISMEDTEATELVQRGTVRDGDKHSYIAMAREAPDQQDTVITENLIRRFWVGYQKLMGY
;
A
#
# COMPACT_ATOMS: atom_id res chain seq x y z
N LEU A 1 10.18 4.36 13.41
CA LEU A 1 8.94 4.80 12.73
C LEU A 1 9.04 4.75 11.19
N HIS A 2 10.19 4.33 10.66
CA HIS A 2 10.34 4.08 9.24
C HIS A 2 10.26 2.58 9.00
N SER A 3 9.63 2.17 7.93
CA SER A 3 9.52 0.79 7.52
C SER A 3 9.66 0.68 6.01
N ILE A 4 9.86 -0.52 5.53
CA ILE A 4 9.84 -0.83 4.11
C ILE A 4 9.07 -2.13 3.91
N ILE A 5 8.22 -2.14 2.93
CA ILE A 5 7.53 -3.33 2.44
C ILE A 5 8.02 -3.56 1.02
N THR A 6 8.57 -4.73 0.78
CA THR A 6 8.99 -5.17 -0.54
C THR A 6 8.16 -6.38 -0.93
N VAL A 7 7.53 -6.34 -2.08
CA VAL A 7 6.80 -7.47 -2.66
C VAL A 7 7.54 -7.92 -3.90
N THR A 8 7.93 -9.18 -3.91
CA THR A 8 8.56 -9.83 -5.06
C THR A 8 7.59 -10.82 -5.69
N LYS A 9 7.67 -10.98 -7.00
CA LYS A 9 6.89 -12.02 -7.68
C LYS A 9 7.45 -13.38 -7.29
N PRO A 10 6.66 -14.28 -6.70
CA PRO A 10 7.16 -15.61 -6.34
C PRO A 10 7.50 -16.40 -7.60
N GLU A 11 8.59 -17.15 -7.55
CA GLU A 11 8.98 -18.07 -8.64
C GLU A 11 8.07 -19.30 -8.72
N VAL A 12 7.34 -19.60 -7.64
CA VAL A 12 6.44 -20.77 -7.51
C VAL A 12 5.15 -20.32 -6.83
N GLU A 13 4.01 -20.87 -7.25
CA GLU A 13 2.74 -20.71 -6.52
C GLU A 13 2.93 -21.17 -5.07
N THR A 14 2.69 -20.26 -4.14
CA THR A 14 2.84 -20.53 -2.72
C THR A 14 1.55 -21.15 -2.16
N ASP A 15 1.66 -21.93 -1.07
CA ASP A 15 0.52 -22.46 -0.32
C ASP A 15 -0.48 -21.37 0.07
N THR A 16 -0.03 -20.13 0.15
CA THR A 16 -0.85 -18.95 0.45
C THR A 16 -1.84 -18.65 -0.67
N ALA A 17 -1.44 -18.75 -1.94
CA ALA A 17 -2.36 -18.54 -3.07
C ALA A 17 -3.46 -19.62 -3.09
N ALA A 18 -3.10 -20.88 -2.82
CA ALA A 18 -4.05 -21.97 -2.71
C ALA A 18 -5.03 -21.75 -1.53
N ALA A 19 -4.56 -21.23 -0.39
CA ALA A 19 -5.42 -20.93 0.76
C ALA A 19 -6.39 -19.80 0.46
N TYR A 20 -5.98 -18.77 -0.28
CA TYR A 20 -6.87 -17.67 -0.69
C TYR A 20 -7.92 -18.13 -1.72
N SER A 21 -7.52 -18.96 -2.68
CA SER A 21 -8.44 -19.54 -3.65
C SER A 21 -9.51 -20.43 -2.96
N ALA A 22 -9.11 -21.22 -1.96
CA ALA A 22 -10.02 -22.05 -1.18
C ALA A 22 -11.04 -21.23 -0.34
N GLN A 23 -10.78 -19.96 -0.07
CA GLN A 23 -11.68 -19.07 0.67
C GLN A 23 -12.62 -18.25 -0.24
N ASN A 24 -12.66 -18.53 -1.54
CA ASN A 24 -13.47 -17.79 -2.53
C ASN A 24 -13.26 -16.28 -2.47
N ILE A 25 -12.03 -15.85 -2.29
CA ILE A 25 -11.70 -14.42 -2.33
C ILE A 25 -11.92 -13.92 -3.74
N ARG A 26 -12.68 -12.85 -3.89
CA ARG A 26 -13.12 -12.29 -5.18
C ARG A 26 -11.99 -12.06 -6.18
N SER A 27 -10.82 -11.65 -5.71
CA SER A 27 -9.64 -11.45 -6.57
C SER A 27 -9.03 -12.74 -7.12
N MET A 28 -9.47 -13.90 -6.61
CA MET A 28 -9.07 -15.24 -7.09
C MET A 28 -10.16 -15.91 -7.92
N ASP A 29 -11.24 -15.20 -8.22
CA ASP A 29 -12.29 -15.68 -9.10
C ASP A 29 -11.78 -15.67 -10.55
N GLU A 30 -11.89 -16.79 -11.25
CA GLU A 30 -11.42 -16.94 -12.64
C GLU A 30 -12.09 -15.95 -13.62
N GLY A 31 -13.22 -15.38 -13.26
CA GLY A 31 -13.94 -14.36 -14.03
C GLY A 31 -13.56 -12.92 -13.69
N PHE A 32 -12.63 -12.69 -12.75
CA PHE A 32 -12.25 -11.34 -12.33
C PHE A 32 -11.03 -10.84 -13.13
N GLU A 33 -11.29 -10.09 -14.16
CA GLU A 33 -10.27 -9.45 -15.01
C GLU A 33 -10.42 -7.94 -15.00
N LEU A 34 -9.30 -7.22 -15.13
CA LEU A 34 -9.32 -5.78 -15.34
C LEU A 34 -9.73 -5.49 -16.80
N GLU A 35 -10.53 -4.45 -17.02
CA GLU A 35 -10.86 -3.96 -18.37
C GLU A 35 -9.60 -3.55 -19.15
N GLU A 36 -8.58 -3.05 -18.46
CA GLU A 36 -7.28 -2.67 -19.01
C GLU A 36 -6.16 -3.48 -18.34
N PRO A 37 -5.85 -4.69 -18.81
CA PRO A 37 -4.81 -5.55 -18.24
C PRO A 37 -3.41 -4.94 -18.28
N ALA A 38 -3.15 -3.99 -19.21
CA ALA A 38 -1.86 -3.31 -19.32
C ALA A 38 -1.49 -2.51 -18.05
N LEU A 39 -2.48 -2.16 -17.21
CA LEU A 39 -2.23 -1.57 -15.88
C LEU A 39 -1.34 -2.44 -14.98
N LEU A 40 -1.35 -3.76 -15.18
CA LEU A 40 -0.52 -4.71 -14.45
C LEU A 40 0.74 -5.12 -15.21
N GLY A 41 0.98 -4.51 -16.38
CA GLY A 41 2.20 -4.73 -17.16
C GLY A 41 3.45 -4.36 -16.35
N GLN A 42 4.57 -5.01 -16.66
CA GLN A 42 5.85 -4.72 -16.01
C GLN A 42 6.99 -4.81 -17.01
N ILE A 43 7.80 -3.76 -17.04
CA ILE A 43 9.11 -3.76 -17.69
C ILE A 43 10.15 -3.93 -16.60
N GLN A 44 11.10 -4.87 -16.78
CA GLN A 44 12.17 -5.09 -15.80
C GLN A 44 13.02 -3.83 -15.69
N GLU A 45 13.07 -3.25 -14.51
CA GLU A 45 13.77 -2.00 -14.23
C GLU A 45 14.85 -2.16 -13.15
N PHE A 46 14.59 -3.03 -12.18
CA PHE A 46 15.49 -3.31 -11.06
C PHE A 46 15.96 -4.77 -11.13
N ASP A 47 17.05 -5.07 -10.43
CA ASP A 47 17.71 -6.37 -10.51
C ASP A 47 16.87 -7.54 -9.99
N GLU A 48 15.90 -7.27 -9.13
CA GLU A 48 15.02 -8.29 -8.55
C GLU A 48 13.63 -8.25 -9.19
N MET A 49 12.94 -9.39 -9.14
CA MET A 49 11.52 -9.50 -9.54
C MET A 49 10.59 -8.76 -8.58
N THR A 50 11.01 -7.58 -8.16
CA THR A 50 10.25 -6.72 -7.24
C THR A 50 9.12 -6.03 -7.99
N THR A 51 7.90 -6.25 -7.52
CA THR A 51 6.71 -5.60 -8.07
C THR A 51 6.35 -4.34 -7.31
N ASN A 52 6.58 -4.32 -6.00
CA ASN A 52 6.23 -3.18 -5.15
C ASN A 52 7.30 -2.91 -4.11
N HIS A 53 7.64 -1.65 -3.97
CA HIS A 53 8.33 -1.09 -2.81
C HIS A 53 7.49 0.01 -2.20
N ILE A 54 7.17 -0.10 -0.92
CA ILE A 54 6.42 0.93 -0.19
C ILE A 54 7.19 1.27 1.08
N GLN A 55 7.66 2.52 1.15
CA GLN A 55 8.46 3.01 2.26
C GLN A 55 7.79 4.22 2.93
N PRO A 56 7.04 4.00 4.00
CA PRO A 56 6.60 5.08 4.86
C PRO A 56 7.78 5.74 5.58
N ILE A 57 7.85 7.06 5.48
CA ILE A 57 8.82 7.91 6.14
C ILE A 57 8.05 8.85 7.07
N PHE A 58 8.08 8.52 8.37
CA PHE A 58 7.37 9.30 9.38
C PHE A 58 7.83 10.78 9.36
N PRO A 59 6.93 11.77 9.50
CA PRO A 59 5.50 11.59 9.82
C PRO A 59 4.56 11.60 8.61
N GLN A 60 4.97 12.04 7.44
CA GLN A 60 4.02 12.51 6.42
C GLN A 60 4.35 12.07 5.00
N LEU A 61 5.41 11.32 4.79
CA LEU A 61 5.86 10.96 3.45
C LEU A 61 5.79 9.45 3.24
N VAL A 62 5.31 9.04 2.09
CA VAL A 62 5.42 7.66 1.61
C VAL A 62 6.06 7.69 0.24
N VAL A 63 7.20 7.07 0.10
CA VAL A 63 7.84 6.84 -1.20
C VAL A 63 7.51 5.44 -1.65
N GLN A 64 7.05 5.28 -2.87
CA GLN A 64 6.66 3.97 -3.36
C GLN A 64 6.93 3.79 -4.84
N GLN A 65 7.21 2.56 -5.17
CA GLN A 65 7.15 1.97 -6.49
C GLN A 65 6.03 0.94 -6.48
N ILE A 66 5.16 0.99 -7.48
CA ILE A 66 4.17 -0.06 -7.74
C ILE A 66 4.28 -0.39 -9.23
N HIS A 67 4.68 -1.60 -9.55
CA HIS A 67 5.17 -1.97 -10.88
C HIS A 67 6.24 -1.00 -11.36
N ASN A 68 5.99 -0.25 -12.44
CA ASN A 68 6.92 0.76 -12.94
C ASN A 68 6.55 2.19 -12.53
N THR A 69 5.40 2.41 -11.87
CA THR A 69 5.04 3.74 -11.38
C THR A 69 5.85 4.12 -10.15
N LEU A 70 6.44 5.30 -10.20
CA LEU A 70 7.19 5.90 -9.10
C LEU A 70 6.43 7.10 -8.57
N VAL A 71 6.16 7.11 -7.26
CA VAL A 71 5.38 8.16 -6.64
C VAL A 71 5.83 8.47 -5.22
N ALA A 72 5.86 9.74 -4.88
CA ALA A 72 5.95 10.21 -3.50
C ALA A 72 4.58 10.75 -3.08
N ARG A 73 4.02 10.20 -2.02
CA ARG A 73 2.75 10.65 -1.43
C ARG A 73 3.06 11.46 -0.18
N GLN A 74 2.52 12.65 -0.11
CA GLN A 74 2.67 13.53 1.05
C GLN A 74 1.31 13.78 1.71
N LEU A 75 1.24 13.50 3.00
CA LEU A 75 0.06 13.76 3.82
C LEU A 75 0.19 15.16 4.44
N LEU A 76 -0.71 16.06 4.10
CA LEU A 76 -0.75 17.43 4.62
C LEU A 76 -1.95 17.58 5.56
N PRO A 77 -1.75 17.57 6.89
CA PRO A 77 -2.84 17.77 7.84
C PRO A 77 -3.52 19.14 7.64
N LYS A 78 -4.85 19.14 7.62
CA LYS A 78 -5.70 20.33 7.50
C LYS A 78 -6.60 20.51 8.73
N GLY A 79 -6.18 19.97 9.85
CA GLY A 79 -6.90 19.95 11.11
C GLY A 79 -7.14 18.54 11.63
N PRO A 80 -7.94 18.36 12.69
CA PRO A 80 -8.12 17.06 13.32
C PRO A 80 -8.95 16.07 12.51
N SER A 81 -9.73 16.54 11.56
CA SER A 81 -10.68 15.71 10.82
C SER A 81 -10.36 15.57 9.33
N ASN A 82 -9.37 16.32 8.83
CA ASN A 82 -9.09 16.37 7.42
C ASN A 82 -7.59 16.41 7.13
N PHE A 83 -7.21 15.83 6.04
CA PHE A 83 -5.88 15.96 5.44
C PHE A 83 -5.99 16.02 3.91
N GLU A 84 -4.97 16.53 3.31
CA GLU A 84 -4.78 16.51 1.86
C GLU A 84 -3.68 15.50 1.54
N LEU A 85 -3.95 14.58 0.62
CA LEU A 85 -2.98 13.62 0.12
C LEU A 85 -2.50 14.06 -1.25
N VAL A 86 -1.24 14.44 -1.34
CA VAL A 86 -0.62 14.93 -2.57
C VAL A 86 0.23 13.82 -3.19
N PHE A 87 0.04 13.58 -4.47
CA PHE A 87 0.80 12.60 -5.25
C PHE A 87 1.77 13.31 -6.17
N HIS A 88 3.04 13.01 -6.04
CA HIS A 88 4.11 13.46 -6.92
C HIS A 88 4.62 12.27 -7.72
N PHE A 89 4.19 12.16 -8.97
CA PHE A 89 4.70 11.16 -9.89
C PHE A 89 6.00 11.62 -10.51
N PHE A 90 6.92 10.71 -10.70
CA PHE A 90 8.20 10.99 -11.34
C PHE A 90 8.67 9.82 -12.21
N GLY A 91 9.64 10.05 -13.03
CA GLY A 91 10.36 9.09 -13.86
C GLY A 91 11.81 9.52 -13.99
N TYR A 92 12.57 8.77 -14.73
CA TYR A 92 13.94 9.10 -15.03
C TYR A 92 14.05 9.87 -16.36
N GLU A 93 15.09 10.67 -16.49
CA GLU A 93 15.34 11.47 -17.71
C GLU A 93 15.56 10.57 -18.93
N ASP A 94 16.18 9.42 -18.71
CA ASP A 94 16.52 8.39 -19.69
C ASP A 94 15.44 7.31 -19.87
N ASP A 95 14.25 7.48 -19.28
CA ASP A 95 13.11 6.59 -19.54
C ASP A 95 12.81 6.50 -21.04
N THR A 96 12.70 5.28 -21.56
CA THR A 96 12.23 5.08 -22.92
C THR A 96 10.79 5.57 -23.09
N PRO A 97 10.33 5.85 -24.32
CA PRO A 97 8.94 6.22 -24.56
C PRO A 97 7.95 5.22 -23.98
N GLU A 98 8.20 3.91 -24.14
CA GLU A 98 7.35 2.83 -23.60
C GLU A 98 7.31 2.86 -22.08
N MET A 99 8.46 3.05 -21.43
CA MET A 99 8.54 3.14 -19.98
C MET A 99 7.74 4.34 -19.47
N ARG A 100 7.88 5.48 -20.14
CA ARG A 100 7.15 6.70 -19.78
C ARG A 100 5.63 6.52 -19.92
N GLU A 101 5.18 5.92 -21.01
CA GLU A 101 3.76 5.62 -21.21
C GLU A 101 3.23 4.66 -20.15
N LEU A 102 4.00 3.62 -19.82
CA LEU A 102 3.63 2.65 -18.79
C LEU A 102 3.53 3.32 -17.41
N ARG A 103 4.49 4.17 -17.03
CA ARG A 103 4.41 4.93 -15.76
C ARG A 103 3.17 5.80 -15.69
N LEU A 104 2.81 6.48 -16.79
CA LEU A 104 1.61 7.32 -16.85
C LEU A 104 0.32 6.47 -16.80
N LEU A 105 0.29 5.36 -17.50
CA LEU A 105 -0.83 4.43 -17.45
C LEU A 105 -1.06 3.92 -16.02
N GLN A 106 -0.01 3.47 -15.36
CA GLN A 106 -0.06 2.93 -14.01
C GLN A 106 -0.33 4.00 -12.93
N ALA A 107 -0.18 5.29 -13.24
CA ALA A 107 -0.68 6.36 -12.38
C ALA A 107 -2.21 6.28 -12.19
N ASN A 108 -2.94 5.66 -13.12
CA ASN A 108 -4.37 5.37 -12.95
C ASN A 108 -4.65 4.17 -12.03
N LEU A 109 -3.64 3.41 -11.66
CA LEU A 109 -3.75 2.36 -10.65
C LEU A 109 -3.56 2.93 -9.23
N VAL A 110 -2.57 3.79 -9.05
CA VAL A 110 -2.11 4.27 -7.73
C VAL A 110 -2.36 5.75 -7.46
N GLY A 111 -2.83 6.51 -8.44
CA GLY A 111 -3.13 7.94 -8.30
C GLY A 111 -4.44 8.21 -7.55
N PRO A 112 -4.79 9.49 -7.33
CA PRO A 112 -5.97 9.87 -6.55
C PRO A 112 -7.28 9.24 -7.03
N ALA A 113 -7.42 9.06 -8.34
CA ALA A 113 -8.56 8.39 -8.98
C ALA A 113 -8.23 6.94 -9.40
N GLY A 114 -7.12 6.40 -8.94
CA GLY A 114 -6.70 5.04 -9.22
C GLY A 114 -7.45 4.00 -8.40
N TYR A 115 -7.54 2.79 -8.91
CA TYR A 115 -8.29 1.70 -8.27
C TYR A 115 -7.88 1.47 -6.82
N ILE A 116 -6.57 1.42 -6.53
CA ILE A 116 -6.05 1.19 -5.19
C ILE A 116 -6.40 2.36 -4.26
N SER A 117 -6.16 3.59 -4.69
CA SER A 117 -6.37 4.77 -3.84
C SER A 117 -7.86 5.07 -3.59
N MET A 118 -8.72 4.74 -4.52
CA MET A 118 -10.17 4.90 -4.33
C MET A 118 -10.71 3.94 -3.27
N GLU A 119 -10.26 2.68 -3.27
CA GLU A 119 -10.60 1.69 -2.24
C GLU A 119 -10.11 2.14 -0.86
N ASP A 120 -8.84 2.54 -0.74
CA ASP A 120 -8.27 3.06 0.50
C ASP A 120 -9.02 4.30 1.01
N THR A 121 -9.44 5.19 0.10
CA THR A 121 -10.16 6.41 0.45
C THR A 121 -11.53 6.08 1.05
N GLU A 122 -12.28 5.17 0.45
CA GLU A 122 -13.57 4.73 0.99
C GLU A 122 -13.40 4.10 2.38
N ALA A 123 -12.44 3.18 2.53
CA ALA A 123 -12.16 2.53 3.81
C ALA A 123 -11.80 3.53 4.90
N THR A 124 -10.90 4.48 4.61
CA THR A 124 -10.47 5.48 5.60
C THR A 124 -11.59 6.47 5.94
N GLU A 125 -12.44 6.86 5.00
CA GLU A 125 -13.62 7.69 5.26
C GLU A 125 -14.62 6.98 6.19
N LEU A 126 -14.89 5.70 5.97
CA LEU A 126 -15.77 4.90 6.84
C LEU A 126 -15.20 4.77 8.25
N VAL A 127 -13.90 4.53 8.38
CA VAL A 127 -13.21 4.49 9.68
C VAL A 127 -13.32 5.82 10.40
N GLN A 128 -13.09 6.95 9.73
CA GLN A 128 -13.22 8.28 10.32
C GLN A 128 -14.63 8.55 10.81
N ARG A 129 -15.64 8.21 10.02
CA ARG A 129 -17.05 8.34 10.42
C ARG A 129 -17.40 7.51 11.65
N GLY A 130 -16.91 6.27 11.71
CA GLY A 130 -17.08 5.39 12.86
C GLY A 130 -16.41 5.95 14.11
N THR A 131 -15.17 6.38 14.00
CA THR A 131 -14.39 6.94 15.11
C THR A 131 -15.04 8.18 15.72
N VAL A 132 -15.55 9.08 14.88
CA VAL A 132 -16.22 10.30 15.35
C VAL A 132 -17.53 9.99 16.07
N ARG A 133 -18.31 9.01 15.59
CA ARG A 133 -19.61 8.65 16.19
C ARG A 133 -19.47 7.87 17.49
N ASP A 134 -18.44 7.04 17.57
CA ASP A 134 -18.27 6.07 18.66
C ASP A 134 -17.03 6.39 19.52
N GLY A 135 -16.68 7.68 19.64
CA GLY A 135 -15.50 8.15 20.38
C GLY A 135 -15.49 7.80 21.87
N ASP A 136 -16.62 7.43 22.44
CA ASP A 136 -16.78 6.94 23.81
C ASP A 136 -16.71 5.40 23.93
N LYS A 137 -16.61 4.71 22.81
CA LYS A 137 -16.54 3.23 22.76
C LYS A 137 -15.10 2.77 22.61
N HIS A 138 -14.86 1.57 23.10
CA HIS A 138 -13.60 0.85 22.93
C HIS A 138 -13.75 -0.25 21.89
N SER A 139 -12.80 -0.31 20.96
CA SER A 139 -12.68 -1.43 20.04
C SER A 139 -11.41 -2.22 20.35
N TYR A 140 -11.47 -3.51 20.10
CA TYR A 140 -10.32 -4.39 20.25
C TYR A 140 -9.80 -4.77 18.88
N ILE A 141 -8.54 -4.42 18.62
CA ILE A 141 -7.84 -4.82 17.39
C ILE A 141 -6.81 -5.88 17.77
N ALA A 142 -7.04 -7.11 17.33
CA ALA A 142 -6.12 -8.22 17.58
C ALA A 142 -4.94 -8.13 16.62
N MET A 143 -3.81 -7.66 17.13
CA MET A 143 -2.53 -7.69 16.41
C MET A 143 -1.66 -8.82 16.99
N ALA A 144 -1.09 -9.68 16.13
CA ALA A 144 -0.27 -10.82 16.54
C ALA A 144 0.81 -10.40 17.56
N ARG A 145 0.87 -11.08 18.72
CA ARG A 145 1.71 -10.64 19.85
C ARG A 145 3.19 -10.93 19.69
N GLU A 146 3.54 -12.00 19.00
CA GLU A 146 4.91 -12.56 18.99
C GLU A 146 5.49 -12.65 17.57
N ALA A 147 5.08 -11.73 16.69
CA ALA A 147 5.64 -11.72 15.35
C ALA A 147 7.16 -11.38 15.41
N PRO A 148 8.00 -12.11 14.70
CA PRO A 148 9.42 -11.79 14.59
C PRO A 148 9.64 -10.40 14.01
N ASP A 149 10.84 -9.89 14.15
CA ASP A 149 11.21 -8.55 13.70
C ASP A 149 11.12 -8.38 12.18
N GLN A 150 11.32 -9.45 11.45
CA GLN A 150 11.19 -9.54 9.99
C GLN A 150 10.27 -10.70 9.65
N GLN A 151 9.43 -10.54 8.66
CA GLN A 151 8.52 -11.57 8.18
C GLN A 151 8.52 -11.59 6.65
N ASP A 152 8.47 -12.79 6.10
CA ASP A 152 8.43 -13.04 4.66
C ASP A 152 6.98 -13.06 4.12
N THR A 153 6.10 -12.32 4.78
CA THR A 153 4.70 -12.18 4.36
C THR A 153 4.21 -10.76 4.61
N VAL A 154 3.38 -10.26 3.72
CA VAL A 154 2.70 -8.96 3.87
C VAL A 154 1.45 -9.05 4.78
N ILE A 155 0.98 -10.26 5.08
CA ILE A 155 -0.18 -10.52 5.94
C ILE A 155 0.28 -10.52 7.41
N THR A 156 0.63 -9.35 7.91
CA THR A 156 1.11 -9.18 9.27
C THR A 156 0.93 -7.74 9.74
N GLU A 157 0.55 -7.55 10.99
CA GLU A 157 0.46 -6.23 11.63
C GLU A 157 1.76 -5.81 12.31
N ASN A 158 2.87 -6.49 12.08
CA ASN A 158 4.13 -6.22 12.75
C ASN A 158 4.60 -4.76 12.55
N LEU A 159 4.50 -4.25 11.32
CA LEU A 159 4.88 -2.86 11.01
C LEU A 159 3.96 -1.84 11.71
N ILE A 160 2.67 -2.13 11.78
CA ILE A 160 1.67 -1.30 12.47
C ILE A 160 1.97 -1.26 13.96
N ARG A 161 2.26 -2.40 14.59
CA ARG A 161 2.65 -2.44 16.01
C ARG A 161 3.92 -1.64 16.29
N ARG A 162 4.94 -1.78 15.45
CA ARG A 162 6.17 -1.01 15.56
C ARG A 162 5.94 0.48 15.39
N PHE A 163 5.05 0.86 14.48
CA PHE A 163 4.62 2.25 14.34
C PHE A 163 4.05 2.77 15.66
N TRP A 164 3.10 2.05 16.28
CA TRP A 164 2.46 2.48 17.52
C TRP A 164 3.44 2.56 18.68
N VAL A 165 4.36 1.61 18.83
CA VAL A 165 5.41 1.67 19.85
C VAL A 165 6.27 2.94 19.68
N GLY A 166 6.68 3.23 18.46
CA GLY A 166 7.47 4.43 18.19
C GLY A 166 6.67 5.72 18.37
N TYR A 167 5.40 5.73 17.95
CA TYR A 167 4.50 6.86 18.12
C TYR A 167 4.26 7.19 19.60
N GLN A 168 3.93 6.20 20.42
CA GLN A 168 3.74 6.38 21.85
C GLN A 168 4.99 6.97 22.51
N LYS A 169 6.17 6.46 22.17
CA LYS A 169 7.43 6.99 22.68
C LYS A 169 7.65 8.46 22.31
N LEU A 170 7.28 8.88 21.09
CA LEU A 170 7.41 10.27 20.66
C LEU A 170 6.39 11.19 21.31
N MET A 171 5.20 10.69 21.57
CA MET A 171 4.11 11.46 22.16
C MET A 171 4.17 11.50 23.69
N GLY A 172 5.05 10.70 24.31
CA GLY A 172 5.24 10.66 25.76
C GLY A 172 4.18 9.85 26.53
N TYR A 173 3.60 8.84 25.88
CA TYR A 173 2.64 7.90 26.50
C TYR A 173 3.33 6.70 27.11
#